data_80607ad7122d4a1556c4378a6f6c3046
#
_entry.id   80607ad7122d4a1556c4378a6f6c3046
#
_cell.length_a   1.000
_cell.length_b   1.000
_cell.length_c   1.000
_cell.angle_alpha   90.00
_cell.angle_beta   90.00
_cell.angle_gamma   90.00
#
_symmetry.space_group_name_H-M   'P 1'
#
loop_
_entity.id
_entity.type
_entity.pdbx_description
1 polymer ?
#
loop_
_entity_poly.entity_id
_entity_poly.type
_entity_poly.pdbx_seq_one_letter_code
_entity_poly.pdbx_strand_id
1 'polypeptide(L)'
;ILILFALLIGFFAPQIVRFALAPGLATDPQLFSLTVTLLRIQLISAVLFGLGGLIVGILNAHQIFLIPALTPALYQLGIIFGVLFLAPSMGVYGLAWGVVIGAVFYLVIQLPSLLKILLNFRRQTAVRRPPSFYFDFKDSNFKQVILLMGPRLLGVAIVQLYFCVNTWLDSQMQSGGVTGLYYCFSL
;
A
#
# COMPACT_ATOMS: atom_id res chain seq x y z
N ILE A 1 -5.36 -2.19 13.62
CA ILE A 1 -3.95 -2.55 13.55
C ILE A 1 -3.27 -1.72 12.44
N LEU A 2 -3.71 -1.75 11.18
CA LEU A 2 -3.12 -1.01 10.04
C LEU A 2 -3.01 0.49 10.29
N ILE A 3 -4.09 1.13 10.74
CA ILE A 3 -4.11 2.57 11.06
C ILE A 3 -3.15 2.88 12.21
N LEU A 4 -3.11 2.04 13.23
CA LEU A 4 -2.20 2.19 14.36
C LEU A 4 -0.74 2.15 13.92
N PHE A 5 -0.38 1.18 13.06
CA PHE A 5 0.96 1.08 12.48
C PHE A 5 1.30 2.29 11.60
N ALA A 6 0.36 2.75 10.78
CA ALA A 6 0.57 3.94 9.94
C ALA A 6 0.79 5.20 10.79
N LEU A 7 0.03 5.39 11.88
CA LEU A 7 0.22 6.50 12.81
C LEU A 7 1.57 6.41 13.53
N LEU A 8 1.97 5.21 13.97
CA LEU A 8 3.26 4.96 14.59
C LEU A 8 4.41 5.31 13.63
N ILE A 9 4.37 4.81 12.40
CA ILE A 9 5.37 5.12 11.38
C ILE A 9 5.36 6.60 11.04
N GLY A 10 4.20 7.24 10.94
CA GLY A 10 4.08 8.69 10.70
C GLY A 10 4.64 9.56 11.82
N PHE A 11 4.52 9.11 13.07
CA PHE A 11 5.13 9.76 14.23
C PHE A 11 6.65 9.62 14.22
N PHE A 12 7.15 8.40 13.97
CA PHE A 12 8.58 8.10 13.89
C PHE A 12 9.18 8.37 12.50
N ALA A 13 8.44 8.97 11.57
CA ALA A 13 8.90 9.25 10.21
C ALA A 13 10.26 9.98 10.13
N PRO A 14 10.54 11.03 10.95
CA PRO A 14 11.84 11.71 10.92
C PRO A 14 13.00 10.78 11.29
N GLN A 15 12.78 9.89 12.27
CA GLN A 15 13.80 8.93 12.72
C GLN A 15 14.02 7.84 11.68
N ILE A 16 12.94 7.34 11.09
CA ILE A 16 12.99 6.30 10.04
C ILE A 16 13.73 6.82 8.81
N VAL A 17 13.44 8.05 8.36
CA VAL A 17 14.14 8.68 7.24
C VAL A 17 15.63 8.86 7.56
N ARG A 18 15.95 9.34 8.76
CA ARG A 18 17.33 9.62 9.16
C ARG A 18 18.19 8.37 9.28
N PHE A 19 17.66 7.27 9.83
CA PHE A 19 18.46 6.09 10.16
C PHE A 19 18.29 4.94 9.18
N ALA A 20 17.11 4.77 8.58
CA ALA A 20 16.80 3.57 7.81
C ALA A 20 16.66 3.83 6.30
N LEU A 21 16.04 4.94 5.87
CA LEU A 21 15.72 5.14 4.47
C LEU A 21 16.80 5.92 3.72
N ALA A 22 17.26 7.03 4.28
CA ALA A 22 18.13 7.94 3.54
C ALA A 22 19.07 8.75 4.47
N PRO A 23 20.06 8.11 5.11
CA PRO A 23 20.99 8.82 5.98
C PRO A 23 21.79 9.90 5.24
N GLY A 24 22.06 9.76 3.95
CA GLY A 24 22.74 10.76 3.12
C GLY A 24 21.95 12.06 2.92
N LEU A 25 20.61 12.02 3.01
CA LEU A 25 19.76 13.23 2.91
C LEU A 25 19.69 14.03 4.21
N ALA A 26 20.20 13.50 5.33
CA ALA A 26 20.23 14.20 6.61
C ALA A 26 21.13 15.42 6.61
N THR A 27 22.00 15.59 5.61
CA THR A 27 22.90 16.75 5.44
C THR A 27 22.20 17.97 4.87
N ASP A 28 21.07 17.76 4.13
CA ASP A 28 20.30 18.85 3.54
C ASP A 28 18.92 18.97 4.24
N PRO A 29 18.69 20.01 5.07
CA PRO A 29 17.46 20.17 5.84
C PRO A 29 16.21 20.30 4.97
N GLN A 30 16.34 20.85 3.76
CA GLN A 30 15.19 21.04 2.86
C GLN A 30 14.74 19.70 2.27
N LEU A 31 15.67 18.92 1.75
CA LEU A 31 15.38 17.58 1.21
C LEU A 31 14.88 16.63 2.30
N PHE A 32 15.44 16.73 3.51
CA PHE A 32 14.99 15.93 4.64
C PHE A 32 13.53 16.22 5.01
N SER A 33 13.15 17.51 5.17
CA SER A 33 11.78 17.89 5.52
C SER A 33 10.77 17.51 4.44
N LEU A 34 11.15 17.65 3.17
CA LEU A 34 10.35 17.21 2.02
C LEU A 34 10.12 15.70 2.05
N THR A 35 11.17 14.91 2.26
CA THR A 35 11.09 13.45 2.31
C THR A 35 10.18 12.97 3.45
N VAL A 36 10.31 13.56 4.64
CA VAL A 36 9.43 13.23 5.78
C VAL A 36 7.97 13.54 5.47
N THR A 37 7.70 14.69 4.83
CA THR A 37 6.33 15.08 4.47
C THR A 37 5.75 14.16 3.40
N LEU A 38 6.52 13.81 2.37
CA LEU A 38 6.13 12.85 1.35
C LEU A 38 5.83 11.48 1.94
N LEU A 39 6.68 11.00 2.87
CA LEU A 39 6.45 9.75 3.58
C LEU A 39 5.10 9.76 4.33
N ARG A 40 4.79 10.84 5.04
CA ARG A 40 3.52 10.99 5.75
C ARG A 40 2.31 10.97 4.82
N ILE A 41 2.39 11.64 3.67
CA ILE A 41 1.33 11.60 2.64
C ILE A 41 1.18 10.17 2.12
N GLN A 42 2.29 9.48 1.86
CA GLN A 42 2.29 8.13 1.32
C GLN A 42 1.71 7.10 2.29
N LEU A 43 1.81 7.33 3.61
CA LEU A 43 1.17 6.45 4.61
C LEU A 43 -0.36 6.42 4.49
N ILE A 44 -0.99 7.51 4.00
CA ILE A 44 -2.43 7.55 3.74
C ILE A 44 -2.77 6.52 2.65
N SER A 45 -2.02 6.53 1.55
CA SER A 45 -2.23 5.56 0.46
C SER A 45 -1.98 4.13 0.91
N ALA A 46 -0.98 3.89 1.77
CA ALA A 46 -0.70 2.57 2.32
C ALA A 46 -1.87 1.99 3.14
N VAL A 47 -2.54 2.83 3.93
CA VAL A 47 -3.76 2.43 4.67
C VAL A 47 -4.89 2.09 3.71
N LEU A 48 -5.10 2.92 2.68
CA LEU A 48 -6.14 2.68 1.67
C LEU A 48 -5.88 1.38 0.90
N PHE A 49 -4.63 1.10 0.52
CA PHE A 49 -4.25 -0.15 -0.12
C PHE A 49 -4.46 -1.36 0.78
N GLY A 50 -4.12 -1.24 2.06
CA GLY A 50 -4.34 -2.31 3.01
C GLY A 50 -5.83 -2.66 3.16
N LEU A 51 -6.70 -1.65 3.24
CA LEU A 51 -8.16 -1.85 3.25
C LEU A 51 -8.65 -2.46 1.94
N GLY A 52 -8.20 -1.92 0.80
CA GLY A 52 -8.56 -2.46 -0.51
C GLY A 52 -8.08 -3.89 -0.73
N GLY A 53 -6.90 -4.25 -0.22
CA GLY A 53 -6.38 -5.62 -0.26
C GLY A 53 -7.28 -6.62 0.47
N LEU A 54 -7.86 -6.22 1.62
CA LEU A 54 -8.86 -7.04 2.33
C LEU A 54 -10.12 -7.22 1.48
N ILE A 55 -10.59 -6.15 0.83
CA ILE A 55 -11.77 -6.22 -0.05
C ILE A 55 -11.49 -7.13 -1.25
N VAL A 56 -10.32 -7.02 -1.88
CA VAL A 56 -9.90 -7.94 -2.97
C VAL A 56 -9.93 -9.38 -2.49
N GLY A 57 -9.46 -9.68 -1.28
CA GLY A 57 -9.54 -11.01 -0.70
C GLY A 57 -10.97 -11.52 -0.60
N ILE A 58 -11.90 -10.68 -0.13
CA ILE A 58 -13.33 -11.01 -0.04
C ILE A 58 -13.93 -11.23 -1.43
N LEU A 59 -13.65 -10.38 -2.40
CA LEU A 59 -14.16 -10.50 -3.77
C LEU A 59 -13.67 -11.80 -4.43
N ASN A 60 -12.38 -12.13 -4.28
CA ASN A 60 -11.80 -13.37 -4.81
C ASN A 60 -12.43 -14.61 -4.17
N ALA A 61 -12.71 -14.57 -2.87
CA ALA A 61 -13.42 -15.67 -2.18
C ALA A 61 -14.83 -15.89 -2.73
N HIS A 62 -15.48 -14.85 -3.26
CA HIS A 62 -16.79 -14.90 -3.92
C HIS A 62 -16.71 -15.08 -5.44
N GLN A 63 -15.55 -15.46 -5.98
CA GLN A 63 -15.29 -15.68 -7.41
C GLN A 63 -15.54 -14.44 -8.29
N ILE A 64 -15.40 -13.25 -7.72
CA ILE A 64 -15.50 -11.97 -8.45
C ILE A 64 -14.08 -11.50 -8.76
N PHE A 65 -13.59 -11.80 -9.97
CA PHE A 65 -12.21 -11.50 -10.37
C PHE A 65 -12.09 -10.24 -11.23
N LEU A 66 -13.15 -9.83 -11.91
CA LEU A 66 -13.11 -8.70 -12.85
C LEU A 66 -12.76 -7.38 -12.16
N ILE A 67 -13.38 -7.11 -11.01
CA ILE A 67 -13.15 -5.86 -10.27
C ILE A 67 -11.70 -5.78 -9.75
N PRO A 68 -11.18 -6.79 -9.04
CA PRO A 68 -9.78 -6.82 -8.66
C PRO A 68 -8.80 -6.67 -9.83
N ALA A 69 -9.11 -7.21 -11.01
CA ALA A 69 -8.28 -7.10 -12.19
C ALA A 69 -8.24 -5.66 -12.77
N LEU A 70 -9.33 -4.91 -12.68
CA LEU A 70 -9.42 -3.52 -13.15
C LEU A 70 -8.82 -2.51 -12.16
N THR A 71 -8.70 -2.88 -10.90
CA THR A 71 -8.27 -1.99 -9.82
C THR A 71 -6.89 -1.37 -10.04
N PRO A 72 -5.85 -2.11 -10.49
CA PRO A 72 -4.54 -1.52 -10.78
C PRO A 72 -4.58 -0.47 -11.89
N ALA A 73 -5.43 -0.65 -12.91
CA ALA A 73 -5.57 0.32 -14.00
C ALA A 73 -6.11 1.66 -13.49
N LEU A 74 -7.11 1.64 -12.62
CA LEU A 74 -7.67 2.85 -12.02
C LEU A 74 -6.68 3.55 -11.07
N TYR A 75 -5.88 2.79 -10.34
CA TYR A 75 -4.79 3.35 -9.57
C TYR A 75 -3.80 4.12 -10.45
N GLN A 76 -3.41 3.56 -11.59
CA GLN A 76 -2.52 4.23 -12.54
C GLN A 76 -3.15 5.50 -13.13
N LEU A 77 -4.46 5.49 -13.41
CA LEU A 77 -5.16 6.71 -13.85
C LEU A 77 -5.10 7.81 -12.78
N GLY A 78 -5.20 7.47 -11.51
CA GLY A 78 -5.04 8.44 -10.42
C GLY A 78 -3.65 9.05 -10.38
N ILE A 79 -2.59 8.26 -10.59
CA ILE A 79 -1.21 8.77 -10.69
C ILE A 79 -1.06 9.69 -11.90
N ILE A 80 -1.54 9.27 -13.07
CA ILE A 80 -1.49 10.08 -14.30
C ILE A 80 -2.20 11.43 -14.09
N PHE A 81 -3.36 11.41 -13.44
CA PHE A 81 -4.07 12.63 -13.08
C PHE A 81 -3.21 13.53 -12.16
N GLY A 82 -2.56 12.95 -11.15
CA GLY A 82 -1.65 13.67 -10.27
C GLY A 82 -0.48 14.31 -11.03
N VAL A 83 0.13 13.58 -11.96
CA VAL A 83 1.24 14.09 -12.78
C VAL A 83 0.79 15.25 -13.69
N LEU A 84 -0.34 15.11 -14.37
CA LEU A 84 -0.79 16.08 -15.36
C LEU A 84 -1.39 17.34 -14.75
N PHE A 85 -2.15 17.21 -13.67
CA PHE A 85 -2.93 18.32 -13.11
C PHE A 85 -2.37 18.89 -11.80
N LEU A 86 -1.81 18.02 -10.92
CA LEU A 86 -1.32 18.46 -9.63
C LEU A 86 0.18 18.81 -9.65
N ALA A 87 0.98 18.05 -10.38
CA ALA A 87 2.43 18.30 -10.42
C ALA A 87 2.81 19.70 -10.96
N PRO A 88 2.14 20.28 -11.98
CA PRO A 88 2.44 21.62 -12.43
C PRO A 88 2.20 22.71 -11.38
N SER A 89 1.24 22.52 -10.48
CA SER A 89 0.88 23.50 -9.44
C SER A 89 1.58 23.28 -8.11
N MET A 90 1.82 22.01 -7.72
CA MET A 90 2.34 21.64 -6.41
C MET A 90 3.72 20.95 -6.45
N GLY A 91 4.32 20.78 -7.65
CA GLY A 91 5.59 20.10 -7.82
C GLY A 91 5.54 18.64 -7.32
N VAL A 92 6.54 18.23 -6.56
CA VAL A 92 6.67 16.85 -6.04
C VAL A 92 5.51 16.45 -5.12
N TYR A 93 4.91 17.40 -4.41
CA TYR A 93 3.72 17.13 -3.59
C TYR A 93 2.52 16.70 -4.43
N GLY A 94 2.39 17.25 -5.64
CA GLY A 94 1.34 16.86 -6.58
C GLY A 94 1.43 15.40 -7.00
N LEU A 95 2.64 14.87 -7.15
CA LEU A 95 2.86 13.45 -7.41
C LEU A 95 2.40 12.58 -6.24
N ALA A 96 2.77 12.96 -5.01
CA ALA A 96 2.36 12.22 -3.81
C ALA A 96 0.83 12.21 -3.63
N TRP A 97 0.17 13.33 -3.86
CA TRP A 97 -1.29 13.40 -3.84
C TRP A 97 -1.95 12.61 -4.99
N GLY A 98 -1.31 12.55 -6.16
CA GLY A 98 -1.74 11.69 -7.27
C GLY A 98 -1.81 10.22 -6.88
N VAL A 99 -0.81 9.74 -6.13
CA VAL A 99 -0.80 8.37 -5.58
C VAL A 99 -1.94 8.16 -4.58
N VAL A 100 -2.22 9.13 -3.71
CA VAL A 100 -3.35 9.06 -2.77
C VAL A 100 -4.68 9.01 -3.51
N ILE A 101 -4.88 9.85 -4.53
CA ILE A 101 -6.07 9.84 -5.39
C ILE A 101 -6.22 8.48 -6.08
N GLY A 102 -5.13 7.94 -6.60
CA GLY A 102 -5.10 6.59 -7.19
C GLY A 102 -5.52 5.52 -6.18
N ALA A 103 -5.03 5.61 -4.93
CA ALA A 103 -5.43 4.69 -3.85
C ALA A 103 -6.91 4.82 -3.48
N VAL A 104 -7.47 6.03 -3.55
CA VAL A 104 -8.92 6.25 -3.38
C VAL A 104 -9.70 5.59 -4.53
N PHE A 105 -9.30 5.79 -5.78
CA PHE A 105 -9.94 5.13 -6.92
C PHE A 105 -9.85 3.61 -6.84
N TYR A 106 -8.67 3.10 -6.42
CA TYR A 106 -8.46 1.68 -6.12
C TYR A 106 -9.49 1.14 -5.14
N LEU A 107 -9.82 1.88 -4.10
CA LEU A 107 -10.77 1.45 -3.08
C LEU A 107 -12.23 1.64 -3.54
N VAL A 108 -12.55 2.77 -4.16
CA VAL A 108 -13.92 3.15 -4.55
C VAL A 108 -14.53 2.16 -5.55
N ILE A 109 -13.76 1.69 -6.54
CA ILE A 109 -14.29 0.73 -7.54
C ILE A 109 -14.71 -0.60 -6.92
N GLN A 110 -14.12 -0.99 -5.79
CA GLN A 110 -14.40 -2.24 -5.10
C GLN A 110 -15.67 -2.15 -4.24
N LEU A 111 -16.01 -0.94 -3.75
CA LEU A 111 -17.14 -0.73 -2.83
C LEU A 111 -18.48 -1.23 -3.36
N PRO A 112 -18.89 -0.99 -4.63
CA PRO A 112 -20.19 -1.45 -5.12
C PRO A 112 -20.33 -2.97 -5.06
N SER A 113 -19.24 -3.70 -5.38
CA SER A 113 -19.22 -5.16 -5.33
C SER A 113 -19.24 -5.69 -3.91
N LEU A 114 -18.48 -5.06 -3.02
CA LEU A 114 -18.50 -5.38 -1.60
C LEU A 114 -19.89 -5.16 -1.01
N LEU A 115 -20.54 -4.03 -1.31
CA LEU A 115 -21.90 -3.73 -0.85
C LEU A 115 -22.91 -4.78 -1.33
N LYS A 116 -22.84 -5.21 -2.60
CA LYS A 116 -23.69 -6.28 -3.12
C LYS A 116 -23.52 -7.59 -2.33
N ILE A 117 -22.28 -7.98 -2.03
CA ILE A 117 -21.99 -9.16 -1.22
C ILE A 117 -22.58 -9.02 0.17
N LEU A 118 -22.37 -7.90 0.83
CA LEU A 118 -22.87 -7.65 2.19
C LEU A 118 -24.40 -7.63 2.26
N LEU A 119 -25.06 -7.00 1.28
CA LEU A 119 -26.53 -6.97 1.19
C LEU A 119 -27.12 -8.36 0.95
N ASN A 120 -26.52 -9.15 0.07
CA ASN A 120 -26.94 -10.53 -0.17
C ASN A 120 -26.72 -11.41 1.07
N PHE A 121 -25.61 -11.25 1.74
CA PHE A 121 -25.31 -11.93 3.00
C PHE A 121 -26.32 -11.59 4.09
N ARG A 122 -26.66 -10.30 4.24
CA ARG A 122 -27.67 -9.83 5.19
C ARG A 122 -29.07 -10.40 4.90
N ARG A 123 -29.44 -10.54 3.63
CA ARG A 123 -30.70 -11.19 3.23
C ARG A 123 -30.74 -12.67 3.58
N GLN A 124 -29.63 -13.39 3.38
CA GLN A 124 -29.53 -14.82 3.67
C GLN A 124 -29.47 -15.10 5.17
N THR A 125 -28.79 -14.26 5.96
CA THR A 125 -28.69 -14.40 7.42
C THR A 125 -29.96 -13.99 8.16
N ALA A 126 -30.84 -13.19 7.56
CA ALA A 126 -32.16 -12.93 8.13
C ALA A 126 -33.05 -14.19 8.19
N VAL A 127 -32.70 -15.22 7.39
CA VAL A 127 -33.43 -16.50 7.34
C VAL A 127 -32.69 -17.64 8.08
N ARG A 128 -31.41 -17.49 8.33
CA ARG A 128 -30.58 -18.47 9.07
C ARG A 128 -29.87 -17.80 10.24
N ARG A 129 -29.63 -18.58 11.33
CA ARG A 129 -28.85 -18.12 12.50
C ARG A 129 -27.57 -17.40 12.08
N PRO A 130 -27.23 -16.25 12.71
CA PRO A 130 -26.01 -15.54 12.39
C PRO A 130 -24.82 -16.49 12.57
N PRO A 131 -23.86 -16.52 11.62
CA PRO A 131 -22.65 -17.30 11.81
C PRO A 131 -21.97 -16.75 13.08
N SER A 132 -21.78 -17.61 14.06
CA SER A 132 -20.97 -17.28 15.21
C SER A 132 -19.55 -17.10 14.72
N PHE A 133 -19.06 -15.86 14.76
CA PHE A 133 -17.65 -15.56 14.51
C PHE A 133 -16.83 -16.10 15.68
N TYR A 134 -16.61 -17.40 15.72
CA TYR A 134 -15.61 -18.00 16.58
C TYR A 134 -14.27 -17.94 15.85
N PHE A 135 -13.37 -17.09 16.33
CA PHE A 135 -11.95 -17.17 15.98
C PHE A 135 -11.39 -18.41 16.69
N ASP A 136 -11.54 -19.57 16.10
CA ASP A 136 -10.91 -20.79 16.59
C ASP A 136 -9.51 -20.92 15.97
N PHE A 137 -8.51 -20.45 16.71
CA PHE A 137 -7.10 -20.59 16.33
C PHE A 137 -6.62 -22.05 16.27
N LYS A 138 -7.42 -23.01 16.76
CA LYS A 138 -7.12 -24.43 16.74
C LYS A 138 -7.66 -25.14 15.49
N ASP A 139 -8.47 -24.45 14.70
CA ASP A 139 -9.03 -25.05 13.46
C ASP A 139 -7.90 -25.45 12.51
N SER A 140 -7.97 -26.68 12.02
CA SER A 140 -7.02 -27.25 11.05
C SER A 140 -6.91 -26.40 9.80
N ASN A 141 -8.01 -25.80 9.35
CA ASN A 141 -8.05 -24.92 8.18
C ASN A 141 -7.24 -23.64 8.41
N PHE A 142 -7.29 -23.07 9.63
CA PHE A 142 -6.53 -21.88 9.99
C PHE A 142 -5.02 -22.13 9.96
N LYS A 143 -4.57 -23.27 10.50
CA LYS A 143 -3.15 -23.68 10.44
C LYS A 143 -2.68 -23.89 9.01
N GLN A 144 -3.51 -24.47 8.16
CA GLN A 144 -3.18 -24.72 6.76
C GLN A 144 -3.04 -23.41 5.98
N VAL A 145 -3.89 -22.41 6.23
CA VAL A 145 -3.78 -21.07 5.65
C VAL A 145 -2.47 -20.39 6.07
N ILE A 146 -2.11 -20.42 7.35
CA ILE A 146 -0.85 -19.83 7.84
C ILE A 146 0.36 -20.52 7.22
N LEU A 147 0.34 -21.84 7.12
CA LEU A 147 1.42 -22.62 6.52
C LEU A 147 1.64 -22.27 5.05
N LEU A 148 0.55 -22.09 4.30
CA LEU A 148 0.60 -21.69 2.88
C LEU A 148 0.98 -20.21 2.70
N MET A 149 0.61 -19.33 3.63
CA MET A 149 0.97 -17.92 3.56
C MET A 149 2.43 -17.66 3.95
N GLY A 150 3.01 -18.48 4.83
CA GLY A 150 4.36 -18.30 5.34
C GLY A 150 5.43 -18.13 4.26
N PRO A 151 5.59 -19.08 3.32
CA PRO A 151 6.57 -18.97 2.24
C PRO A 151 6.32 -17.77 1.32
N ARG A 152 5.05 -17.42 1.07
CA ARG A 152 4.68 -16.27 0.25
C ARG A 152 5.06 -14.95 0.93
N LEU A 153 4.82 -14.83 2.24
CA LEU A 153 5.19 -13.65 3.01
C LEU A 153 6.72 -13.50 3.08
N LEU A 154 7.47 -14.60 3.23
CA LEU A 154 8.93 -14.59 3.20
C LEU A 154 9.46 -14.11 1.84
N GLY A 155 8.90 -14.59 0.73
CA GLY A 155 9.28 -14.13 -0.61
C GLY A 155 9.07 -12.63 -0.79
N VAL A 156 7.91 -12.12 -0.38
CA VAL A 156 7.62 -10.67 -0.44
C VAL A 156 8.56 -9.89 0.49
N ALA A 157 8.83 -10.37 1.70
CA ALA A 157 9.72 -9.72 2.66
C ALA A 157 11.15 -9.60 2.12
N ILE A 158 11.68 -10.63 1.47
CA ILE A 158 13.02 -10.61 0.86
C ILE A 158 13.10 -9.54 -0.23
N VAL A 159 12.08 -9.45 -1.10
CA VAL A 159 12.03 -8.42 -2.15
C VAL A 159 11.97 -7.02 -1.54
N GLN A 160 11.19 -6.82 -0.48
CA GLN A 160 11.10 -5.53 0.20
C GLN A 160 12.41 -5.16 0.90
N LEU A 161 13.09 -6.11 1.52
CA LEU A 161 14.41 -5.89 2.10
C LEU A 161 15.44 -5.50 1.04
N TYR A 162 15.41 -6.15 -0.13
CA TYR A 162 16.26 -5.78 -1.26
C TYR A 162 16.05 -4.31 -1.68
N PHE A 163 14.80 -3.87 -1.83
CA PHE A 163 14.51 -2.46 -2.14
C PHE A 163 14.95 -1.50 -1.03
N CYS A 164 14.78 -1.88 0.25
CA CYS A 164 15.22 -1.08 1.38
C CYS A 164 16.74 -0.88 1.38
N VAL A 165 17.50 -1.96 1.17
CA VAL A 165 18.96 -1.92 1.12
C VAL A 165 19.45 -1.10 -0.06
N ASN A 166 18.85 -1.25 -1.25
CA ASN A 166 19.17 -0.42 -2.40
C ASN A 166 18.92 1.06 -2.13
N THR A 167 17.74 1.42 -1.63
CA THR A 167 17.42 2.82 -1.29
C THR A 167 18.39 3.41 -0.26
N TRP A 168 18.81 2.60 0.71
CA TRP A 168 19.78 3.03 1.71
C TRP A 168 21.16 3.28 1.08
N LEU A 169 21.65 2.37 0.22
CA LEU A 169 22.90 2.52 -0.51
C LEU A 169 22.84 3.73 -1.47
N ASP A 170 21.75 3.85 -2.23
CA ASP A 170 21.53 4.94 -3.17
C ASP A 170 21.55 6.31 -2.48
N SER A 171 21.04 6.40 -1.25
CA SER A 171 21.06 7.64 -0.48
C SER A 171 22.45 8.16 -0.11
N GLN A 172 23.46 7.28 -0.17
CA GLN A 172 24.88 7.59 0.10
C GLN A 172 25.67 7.95 -1.16
N MET A 173 25.09 7.70 -2.35
CA MET A 173 25.73 8.05 -3.62
C MET A 173 25.54 9.53 -3.96
N GLN A 174 26.48 10.07 -4.76
CA GLN A 174 26.35 11.44 -5.26
C GLN A 174 25.07 11.61 -6.10
N SER A 175 24.53 12.84 -6.08
CA SER A 175 23.34 13.21 -6.84
C SER A 175 23.46 12.80 -8.32
N GLY A 176 22.57 11.92 -8.78
CA GLY A 176 22.56 11.35 -10.13
C GLY A 176 22.82 9.83 -10.20
N GLY A 177 23.50 9.25 -9.21
CA GLY A 177 23.78 7.80 -9.16
C GLY A 177 22.50 6.97 -9.05
N VAL A 178 21.55 7.41 -8.23
CA VAL A 178 20.22 6.80 -8.06
C VAL A 178 19.46 6.68 -9.37
N THR A 179 19.44 7.76 -10.16
CA THR A 179 18.75 7.79 -11.46
C THR A 179 19.40 6.83 -12.46
N GLY A 180 20.74 6.77 -12.49
CA GLY A 180 21.47 5.84 -13.36
C GLY A 180 21.20 4.38 -13.03
N LEU A 181 21.14 4.02 -11.75
CA LEU A 181 20.88 2.66 -11.28
C LEU A 181 19.44 2.21 -11.62
N TYR A 182 18.45 3.10 -11.46
CA TYR A 182 17.07 2.84 -11.87
C TYR A 182 16.93 2.63 -13.38
N TYR A 183 17.64 3.40 -14.21
CA TYR A 183 17.66 3.19 -15.65
C TYR A 183 18.33 1.88 -16.04
N CYS A 184 19.41 1.49 -15.39
CA CYS A 184 20.04 0.18 -15.61
C CYS A 184 19.14 -1.01 -15.24
N PHE A 185 18.28 -0.85 -14.25
CA PHE A 185 17.35 -1.89 -13.82
C PHE A 185 16.08 -1.99 -14.68
N SER A 186 15.71 -0.92 -15.39
CA SER A 186 14.50 -0.87 -16.23
C SER A 186 14.75 -1.30 -17.68
N LEU A 187 16.00 -1.51 -18.07
CA LEU A 187 16.41 -2.06 -19.38
C LEU A 187 16.60 -3.57 -19.32
#